data_5a328de806071b1bdab2852920e345e3
#
_entry.id   5a328de806071b1bdab2852920e345e3
#
_cell.length_a   1.000
_cell.length_b   1.000
_cell.length_c   1.000
_cell.angle_alpha   90.00
_cell.angle_beta   90.00
_cell.angle_gamma   90.00
#
_symmetry.space_group_name_H-M   'P 1'
#
loop_
_entity.id
_entity.type
_entity.pdbx_description
1 polymer ?
#
loop_
_entity_poly.entity_id
_entity_poly.type
_entity_poly.pdbx_seq_one_letter_code
_entity_poly.pdbx_strand_id
1 'polypeptide(L)'
;MKNYIKIKNKTKMSGFFIIYYGSTLNEKPGIYGISHLMEHLVCKGIDHLMEDLERDGITWNAYTSDKEIVFYMTGLDEYVTKWKKPFYENILNFNITDEQFENEKKIVLAEYEMAFNSQEESHSLNLYRKLFNNYSAIGLKQDLENITLKDCQDYFQLQYTKPNKIIDVSKKKHTEDDYFKTIPYSNTNLVNKKIKYVNNDNFIYEKGNDYKKEASIIMVSEILTEDFPIIEFISKMLSGGLKSPLVYEVREKLGLVYSIGSCIHKITNKSAVFLIFTETPIKNWEKVIDTVSKIMLDPEKYLTRERFEIVKQNFDIKFRKEEENRYINVKKWINPQNSLEKILKKLTYEKMLEVFSKHLTWESLYKSVDINEFKDL
;
A
#
# COMPACT_ATOMS: atom_id res chain seq x y z
N MET A 1 -10.22 -22.32 1.98
CA MET A 1 -10.95 -21.10 1.51
C MET A 1 -11.28 -21.29 0.04
N LYS A 2 -12.38 -20.73 -0.46
CA LYS A 2 -12.68 -20.78 -1.91
C LYS A 2 -11.72 -19.80 -2.61
N ASN A 3 -10.99 -20.28 -3.60
CA ASN A 3 -10.02 -19.46 -4.34
C ASN A 3 -10.70 -18.63 -5.45
N TYR A 4 -11.82 -19.11 -5.99
CA TYR A 4 -12.71 -18.32 -6.83
C TYR A 4 -13.87 -17.77 -5.99
N ILE A 5 -13.98 -16.45 -5.92
CA ILE A 5 -14.98 -15.75 -5.13
C ILE A 5 -15.88 -14.94 -6.06
N LYS A 6 -17.13 -15.36 -6.14
CA LYS A 6 -18.17 -14.62 -6.87
C LYS A 6 -18.92 -13.69 -5.93
N ILE A 7 -18.95 -12.41 -6.27
CA ILE A 7 -19.63 -11.38 -5.51
C ILE A 7 -20.75 -10.77 -6.36
N LYS A 8 -21.97 -10.85 -5.84
CA LYS A 8 -23.12 -10.27 -6.55
C LYS A 8 -23.09 -8.75 -6.43
N ASN A 9 -23.07 -8.07 -7.58
CA ASN A 9 -23.26 -6.63 -7.69
C ASN A 9 -24.71 -6.29 -8.05
N LYS A 10 -25.17 -5.11 -7.60
CA LYS A 10 -26.52 -4.60 -7.93
C LYS A 10 -26.54 -3.72 -9.19
N THR A 11 -25.38 -3.24 -9.62
CA THR A 11 -25.23 -2.35 -10.77
C THR A 11 -24.95 -3.14 -12.06
N LYS A 12 -24.92 -2.43 -13.21
CA LYS A 12 -24.47 -2.99 -14.48
C LYS A 12 -22.94 -3.07 -14.60
N MET A 13 -22.22 -2.47 -13.68
CA MET A 13 -20.75 -2.51 -13.64
C MET A 13 -20.25 -3.79 -13.01
N SER A 14 -19.13 -4.28 -13.51
CA SER A 14 -18.46 -5.50 -13.05
C SER A 14 -16.98 -5.27 -12.90
N GLY A 15 -16.33 -6.15 -12.12
CA GLY A 15 -14.88 -6.16 -11.95
C GLY A 15 -14.38 -7.60 -11.84
N PHE A 16 -13.24 -7.85 -12.45
CA PHE A 16 -12.56 -9.15 -12.42
C PHE A 16 -11.12 -8.95 -11.98
N PHE A 17 -10.70 -9.68 -10.94
CA PHE A 17 -9.43 -9.47 -10.24
C PHE A 17 -8.69 -10.79 -10.07
N ILE A 18 -7.43 -10.83 -10.49
CA ILE A 18 -6.53 -11.98 -10.41
C ILE A 18 -5.42 -11.61 -9.43
N ILE A 19 -5.23 -12.42 -8.41
CA ILE A 19 -4.37 -12.09 -7.26
C ILE A 19 -3.34 -13.18 -7.06
N TYR A 20 -2.07 -12.77 -7.04
CA TYR A 20 -0.90 -13.60 -6.72
C TYR A 20 -0.30 -13.14 -5.41
N TYR A 21 -0.19 -14.05 -4.42
CA TYR A 21 0.40 -13.75 -3.12
C TYR A 21 1.91 -13.99 -3.12
N GLY A 22 2.62 -13.21 -2.32
CA GLY A 22 4.03 -13.42 -2.06
C GLY A 22 4.98 -12.40 -2.67
N SER A 23 4.58 -11.66 -3.68
CA SER A 23 5.25 -10.48 -4.23
C SER A 23 6.66 -10.22 -3.65
N THR A 24 6.96 -8.98 -3.20
CA THR A 24 8.31 -8.62 -2.71
C THR A 24 8.74 -9.40 -1.46
N LEU A 25 7.79 -9.88 -0.65
CA LEU A 25 8.11 -10.74 0.50
C LEU A 25 8.71 -12.10 0.11
N ASN A 26 8.54 -12.53 -1.13
CA ASN A 26 9.11 -13.78 -1.65
C ASN A 26 10.38 -13.58 -2.47
N GLU A 27 10.78 -12.33 -2.72
CA GLU A 27 12.01 -12.04 -3.43
C GLU A 27 13.24 -12.51 -2.66
N LYS A 28 14.25 -12.92 -3.40
CA LYS A 28 15.54 -13.36 -2.84
C LYS A 28 16.59 -12.26 -2.98
N PRO A 29 17.62 -12.26 -2.14
CA PRO A 29 18.78 -11.39 -2.37
C PRO A 29 19.34 -11.55 -3.78
N GLY A 30 19.68 -10.44 -4.43
CA GLY A 30 20.17 -10.38 -5.80
C GLY A 30 19.12 -10.17 -6.87
N ILE A 31 17.83 -10.24 -6.53
CA ILE A 31 16.71 -9.99 -7.47
C ILE A 31 15.60 -9.14 -6.85
N TYR A 32 15.93 -8.26 -5.88
CA TYR A 32 14.95 -7.35 -5.30
C TYR A 32 14.42 -6.36 -6.35
N GLY A 33 13.08 -6.32 -6.48
CA GLY A 33 12.37 -5.55 -7.50
C GLY A 33 11.88 -6.40 -8.68
N ILE A 34 12.20 -7.69 -8.73
CA ILE A 34 11.75 -8.58 -9.80
C ILE A 34 10.22 -8.66 -9.87
N SER A 35 9.50 -8.58 -8.74
CA SER A 35 8.04 -8.61 -8.71
C SER A 35 7.42 -7.46 -9.48
N HIS A 36 7.98 -6.27 -9.34
CA HIS A 36 7.54 -5.07 -10.05
C HIS A 36 7.91 -5.12 -11.53
N LEU A 37 9.15 -5.49 -11.85
CA LEU A 37 9.55 -5.70 -13.24
C LEU A 37 8.67 -6.75 -13.94
N MET A 38 8.32 -7.83 -13.24
CA MET A 38 7.44 -8.86 -13.77
C MET A 38 6.02 -8.37 -14.02
N GLU A 39 5.50 -7.47 -13.19
CA GLU A 39 4.21 -6.81 -13.45
C GLU A 39 4.26 -6.09 -14.81
N HIS A 40 5.28 -5.25 -15.04
CA HIS A 40 5.50 -4.55 -16.31
C HIS A 40 5.56 -5.51 -17.50
N LEU A 41 6.37 -6.57 -17.39
CA LEU A 41 6.53 -7.55 -18.46
C LEU A 41 5.24 -8.31 -18.77
N VAL A 42 4.46 -8.68 -17.77
CA VAL A 42 3.16 -9.32 -17.96
C VAL A 42 2.16 -8.35 -18.57
N CYS A 43 2.13 -7.10 -18.12
CA CYS A 43 1.32 -6.04 -18.74
C CYS A 43 1.70 -5.85 -20.20
N LYS A 44 3.00 -5.86 -20.54
CA LYS A 44 3.48 -5.78 -21.92
C LYS A 44 2.95 -6.93 -22.79
N GLY A 45 2.84 -8.13 -22.23
CA GLY A 45 2.24 -9.28 -22.91
C GLY A 45 0.76 -9.11 -23.26
N ILE A 46 0.04 -8.21 -22.60
CA ILE A 46 -1.39 -7.92 -22.78
C ILE A 46 -1.63 -6.77 -23.77
N ASP A 47 -0.62 -5.99 -24.13
CA ASP A 47 -0.73 -4.77 -24.95
C ASP A 47 -1.55 -4.99 -26.25
N HIS A 48 -1.46 -6.16 -26.87
CA HIS A 48 -2.21 -6.47 -28.10
C HIS A 48 -3.74 -6.54 -27.92
N LEU A 49 -4.23 -6.61 -26.68
CA LEU A 49 -5.65 -6.55 -26.36
C LEU A 49 -6.15 -5.13 -26.07
N MET A 50 -5.25 -4.14 -25.93
CA MET A 50 -5.60 -2.81 -25.40
C MET A 50 -6.67 -2.11 -26.23
N GLU A 51 -6.54 -2.09 -27.56
CA GLU A 51 -7.51 -1.43 -28.45
C GLU A 51 -8.91 -2.05 -28.36
N ASP A 52 -8.99 -3.35 -28.24
CA ASP A 52 -10.27 -4.06 -28.14
C ASP A 52 -10.91 -3.87 -26.75
N LEU A 53 -10.10 -3.88 -25.68
CA LEU A 53 -10.57 -3.60 -24.33
C LEU A 53 -11.09 -2.16 -24.22
N GLU A 54 -10.35 -1.19 -24.78
CA GLU A 54 -10.77 0.23 -24.81
C GLU A 54 -12.05 0.41 -25.60
N ARG A 55 -12.18 -0.22 -26.76
CA ARG A 55 -13.41 -0.18 -27.61
C ARG A 55 -14.64 -0.68 -26.85
N ASP A 56 -14.48 -1.71 -26.03
CA ASP A 56 -15.54 -2.27 -25.18
C ASP A 56 -15.70 -1.49 -23.84
N GLY A 57 -14.97 -0.39 -23.66
CA GLY A 57 -15.03 0.44 -22.43
C GLY A 57 -14.52 -0.26 -21.18
N ILE A 58 -13.60 -1.22 -21.34
CA ILE A 58 -12.92 -1.88 -20.23
C ILE A 58 -11.75 -1.02 -19.78
N THR A 59 -11.73 -0.70 -18.48
CA THR A 59 -10.55 -0.17 -17.81
C THR A 59 -9.84 -1.32 -17.11
N TRP A 60 -8.55 -1.49 -17.38
CA TRP A 60 -7.72 -2.47 -16.71
C TRP A 60 -6.44 -1.84 -16.13
N ASN A 61 -5.86 -2.47 -15.13
CA ASN A 61 -4.60 -2.06 -14.55
C ASN A 61 -4.00 -3.23 -13.75
N ALA A 62 -2.74 -3.04 -13.32
CA ALA A 62 -2.08 -3.92 -12.38
C ALA A 62 -1.44 -3.11 -11.25
N TYR A 63 -1.08 -3.77 -10.17
CA TYR A 63 -0.21 -3.19 -9.14
C TYR A 63 0.55 -4.26 -8.40
N THR A 64 1.77 -3.91 -7.99
CA THR A 64 2.63 -4.70 -7.12
C THR A 64 2.69 -4.06 -5.73
N SER A 65 2.50 -4.87 -4.71
CA SER A 65 2.68 -4.48 -3.31
C SER A 65 3.61 -5.49 -2.60
N ASP A 66 3.89 -5.26 -1.34
CA ASP A 66 4.72 -6.18 -0.55
C ASP A 66 4.18 -7.61 -0.53
N LYS A 67 2.86 -7.79 -0.62
CA LYS A 67 2.17 -9.06 -0.38
C LYS A 67 1.62 -9.71 -1.62
N GLU A 68 1.25 -8.90 -2.60
CA GLU A 68 0.42 -9.34 -3.71
C GLU A 68 0.72 -8.55 -4.97
N ILE A 69 0.57 -9.23 -6.09
CA ILE A 69 0.47 -8.65 -7.41
C ILE A 69 -0.97 -8.88 -7.87
N VAL A 70 -1.61 -7.83 -8.35
CA VAL A 70 -3.02 -7.88 -8.75
C VAL A 70 -3.17 -7.34 -10.15
N PHE A 71 -3.76 -8.14 -11.03
CA PHE A 71 -4.24 -7.71 -12.34
C PHE A 71 -5.75 -7.60 -12.28
N TYR A 72 -6.32 -6.52 -12.79
CA TYR A 72 -7.76 -6.35 -12.74
C TYR A 72 -8.31 -5.58 -13.93
N MET A 73 -9.57 -5.84 -14.22
CA MET A 73 -10.33 -5.08 -15.19
C MET A 73 -11.72 -4.75 -14.66
N THR A 74 -12.26 -3.61 -15.09
CA THR A 74 -13.60 -3.13 -14.75
C THR A 74 -14.31 -2.58 -15.97
N GLY A 75 -15.63 -2.69 -16.00
CA GLY A 75 -16.46 -2.22 -17.10
C GLY A 75 -17.90 -2.68 -16.96
N LEU A 76 -18.67 -2.60 -18.05
CA LEU A 76 -20.01 -3.17 -18.08
C LEU A 76 -19.97 -4.71 -17.98
N ASP A 77 -20.96 -5.29 -17.29
CA ASP A 77 -21.02 -6.73 -16.96
C ASP A 77 -20.85 -7.64 -18.20
N GLU A 78 -21.44 -7.27 -19.33
CA GLU A 78 -21.36 -8.02 -20.59
C GLU A 78 -19.92 -8.03 -21.16
N TYR A 79 -19.22 -6.90 -21.14
CA TYR A 79 -17.86 -6.79 -21.66
C TYR A 79 -16.83 -7.41 -20.72
N VAL A 80 -16.95 -7.19 -19.38
CA VAL A 80 -16.10 -7.89 -18.43
C VAL A 80 -16.26 -9.40 -18.57
N THR A 81 -17.49 -9.90 -18.77
CA THR A 81 -17.76 -11.32 -19.00
C THR A 81 -17.08 -11.83 -20.27
N LYS A 82 -17.16 -11.08 -21.38
CA LYS A 82 -16.48 -11.41 -22.65
C LYS A 82 -14.96 -11.53 -22.47
N TRP A 83 -14.36 -10.60 -21.72
CA TRP A 83 -12.91 -10.45 -21.66
C TRP A 83 -12.22 -11.19 -20.52
N LYS A 84 -12.92 -11.64 -19.47
CA LYS A 84 -12.27 -12.24 -18.28
C LYS A 84 -11.43 -13.48 -18.59
N LYS A 85 -11.85 -14.33 -19.51
CA LYS A 85 -11.08 -15.51 -19.92
C LYS A 85 -9.89 -15.14 -20.81
N PRO A 86 -10.05 -14.39 -21.92
CA PRO A 86 -8.91 -13.90 -22.70
C PRO A 86 -7.88 -13.13 -21.88
N PHE A 87 -8.31 -12.24 -20.98
CA PHE A 87 -7.43 -11.49 -20.09
C PHE A 87 -6.60 -12.42 -19.18
N TYR A 88 -7.23 -13.39 -18.53
CA TYR A 88 -6.54 -14.37 -17.71
C TYR A 88 -5.54 -15.23 -18.50
N GLU A 89 -5.95 -15.73 -19.67
CA GLU A 89 -5.11 -16.59 -20.52
C GLU A 89 -3.88 -15.82 -21.04
N ASN A 90 -4.01 -14.53 -21.31
CA ASN A 90 -2.88 -13.69 -21.72
C ASN A 90 -1.90 -13.40 -20.57
N ILE A 91 -2.37 -13.24 -19.32
CA ILE A 91 -1.49 -13.16 -18.15
C ILE A 91 -0.64 -14.43 -18.00
N LEU A 92 -1.20 -15.61 -18.35
CA LEU A 92 -0.47 -16.89 -18.30
C LEU A 92 0.47 -17.12 -19.49
N ASN A 93 0.40 -16.31 -20.54
CA ASN A 93 1.22 -16.46 -21.74
C ASN A 93 2.42 -15.50 -21.71
N PHE A 94 3.45 -15.88 -20.95
CA PHE A 94 4.67 -15.10 -20.86
C PHE A 94 5.59 -15.34 -22.06
N ASN A 95 5.42 -14.51 -23.09
CA ASN A 95 6.23 -14.55 -24.31
C ASN A 95 6.84 -13.16 -24.57
N ILE A 96 7.94 -12.86 -23.91
CA ILE A 96 8.64 -11.56 -23.92
C ILE A 96 9.94 -11.71 -24.70
N THR A 97 10.20 -10.80 -25.65
CA THR A 97 11.44 -10.73 -26.39
C THR A 97 12.53 -10.03 -25.55
N ASP A 98 13.81 -10.24 -25.89
CA ASP A 98 14.93 -9.54 -25.25
C ASP A 98 14.79 -8.01 -25.35
N GLU A 99 14.31 -7.50 -26.49
CA GLU A 99 14.05 -6.08 -26.70
C GLU A 99 12.97 -5.54 -25.76
N GLN A 100 11.86 -6.25 -25.62
CA GLN A 100 10.78 -5.88 -24.69
C GLN A 100 11.25 -5.92 -23.25
N PHE A 101 12.02 -6.94 -22.87
CA PHE A 101 12.60 -7.04 -21.54
C PHE A 101 13.52 -5.85 -21.23
N GLU A 102 14.46 -5.51 -22.12
CA GLU A 102 15.38 -4.40 -21.91
C GLU A 102 14.66 -3.05 -21.85
N ASN A 103 13.58 -2.87 -22.63
CA ASN A 103 12.80 -1.64 -22.61
C ASN A 103 12.02 -1.50 -21.28
N GLU A 104 11.32 -2.52 -20.82
CA GLU A 104 10.57 -2.47 -19.55
C GLU A 104 11.54 -2.33 -18.34
N LYS A 105 12.70 -2.99 -18.39
CA LYS A 105 13.76 -2.83 -17.38
C LYS A 105 14.25 -1.38 -17.28
N LYS A 106 14.41 -0.68 -18.41
CA LYS A 106 14.75 0.74 -18.42
C LYS A 106 13.65 1.62 -17.81
N ILE A 107 12.38 1.29 -18.08
CA ILE A 107 11.24 2.01 -17.50
C ILE A 107 11.25 1.85 -15.98
N VAL A 108 11.37 0.63 -15.47
CA VAL A 108 11.41 0.37 -14.01
C VAL A 108 12.62 1.03 -13.34
N LEU A 109 13.78 1.06 -14.00
CA LEU A 109 14.95 1.81 -13.52
C LEU A 109 14.69 3.33 -13.49
N ALA A 110 13.99 3.87 -14.49
CA ALA A 110 13.61 5.29 -14.49
C ALA A 110 12.63 5.61 -13.37
N GLU A 111 11.66 4.75 -13.08
CA GLU A 111 10.75 4.88 -11.93
C GLU A 111 11.51 4.83 -10.60
N TYR A 112 12.51 3.93 -10.49
CA TYR A 112 13.41 3.89 -9.34
C TYR A 112 14.10 5.25 -9.14
N GLU A 113 14.70 5.82 -10.18
CA GLU A 113 15.36 7.12 -10.11
C GLU A 113 14.39 8.26 -9.76
N MET A 114 13.18 8.23 -10.32
CA MET A 114 12.15 9.22 -9.98
C MET A 114 11.76 9.17 -8.49
N ALA A 115 11.58 7.97 -7.93
CA ALA A 115 11.27 7.77 -6.52
C ALA A 115 12.41 8.29 -5.61
N PHE A 116 13.66 8.08 -5.98
CA PHE A 116 14.83 8.55 -5.22
C PHE A 116 15.14 10.04 -5.43
N ASN A 117 14.59 10.68 -6.47
CA ASN A 117 14.67 12.14 -6.65
C ASN A 117 13.71 12.92 -5.75
N SER A 118 12.68 12.30 -5.20
CA SER A 118 11.82 12.89 -4.17
C SER A 118 12.43 12.66 -2.79
N GLN A 119 12.57 13.71 -1.98
CA GLN A 119 13.15 13.58 -0.63
C GLN A 119 12.26 12.75 0.29
N GLU A 120 10.95 13.03 0.31
CA GLU A 120 10.00 12.29 1.11
C GLU A 120 10.00 10.79 0.73
N GLU A 121 9.96 10.49 -0.57
CA GLU A 121 9.91 9.13 -1.05
C GLU A 121 11.23 8.40 -0.83
N SER A 122 12.36 9.03 -1.12
CA SER A 122 13.70 8.50 -0.86
C SER A 122 13.90 8.22 0.65
N HIS A 123 13.54 9.15 1.52
CA HIS A 123 13.59 8.97 2.97
C HIS A 123 12.70 7.79 3.41
N SER A 124 11.46 7.75 2.92
CA SER A 124 10.52 6.66 3.21
C SER A 124 11.06 5.29 2.77
N LEU A 125 11.61 5.19 1.56
CA LEU A 125 12.20 3.96 1.03
C LEU A 125 13.44 3.51 1.81
N ASN A 126 14.33 4.43 2.17
CA ASN A 126 15.51 4.13 2.97
C ASN A 126 15.14 3.67 4.38
N LEU A 127 14.19 4.37 5.01
CA LEU A 127 13.66 3.96 6.32
C LEU A 127 12.99 2.59 6.24
N TYR A 128 12.18 2.35 5.20
CA TYR A 128 11.54 1.06 4.97
C TYR A 128 12.56 -0.07 4.81
N ARG A 129 13.62 0.15 4.04
CA ARG A 129 14.73 -0.81 3.88
C ARG A 129 15.41 -1.13 5.20
N LYS A 130 15.66 -0.14 6.04
CA LYS A 130 16.28 -0.34 7.37
C LYS A 130 15.37 -1.13 8.30
N LEU A 131 14.08 -0.78 8.37
CA LEU A 131 13.12 -1.42 9.25
C LEU A 131 12.72 -2.83 8.80
N PHE A 132 12.65 -3.05 7.48
CA PHE A 132 12.06 -4.27 6.89
C PHE A 132 13.03 -5.11 6.07
N ASN A 133 14.33 -4.80 6.14
CA ASN A 133 15.37 -5.57 5.46
C ASN A 133 15.15 -5.68 3.93
N ASN A 134 14.98 -4.53 3.27
CA ASN A 134 14.89 -4.36 1.82
C ASN A 134 13.60 -4.85 1.12
N TYR A 135 12.48 -4.83 1.76
CA TYR A 135 11.19 -5.26 1.18
C TYR A 135 10.37 -4.10 0.59
N SER A 136 10.94 -3.39 -0.37
CA SER A 136 10.20 -2.38 -1.16
C SER A 136 9.84 -2.93 -2.54
N ALA A 137 8.63 -2.64 -3.03
CA ALA A 137 8.22 -3.02 -4.37
C ALA A 137 9.13 -2.43 -5.46
N ILE A 138 9.70 -1.24 -5.21
CA ILE A 138 10.65 -0.59 -6.13
C ILE A 138 11.99 -1.35 -6.25
N GLY A 139 12.33 -2.25 -5.30
CA GLY A 139 13.54 -3.07 -5.32
C GLY A 139 14.82 -2.33 -4.96
N LEU A 140 15.94 -2.88 -5.41
CA LEU A 140 17.27 -2.31 -5.32
C LEU A 140 17.84 -2.04 -6.73
N LYS A 141 18.40 -0.85 -6.94
CA LYS A 141 18.98 -0.47 -8.25
C LYS A 141 19.97 -1.51 -8.76
N GLN A 142 20.93 -1.90 -7.91
CA GLN A 142 21.95 -2.88 -8.27
C GLN A 142 21.34 -4.23 -8.68
N ASP A 143 20.29 -4.69 -7.99
CA ASP A 143 19.61 -5.94 -8.33
C ASP A 143 18.87 -5.79 -9.65
N LEU A 144 18.08 -4.70 -9.82
CA LEU A 144 17.37 -4.40 -11.07
C LEU A 144 18.29 -4.34 -12.28
N GLU A 145 19.47 -3.73 -12.15
CA GLU A 145 20.49 -3.68 -13.23
C GLU A 145 21.00 -5.08 -13.62
N ASN A 146 21.06 -6.01 -12.68
CA ASN A 146 21.59 -7.36 -12.87
C ASN A 146 20.54 -8.42 -13.19
N ILE A 147 19.23 -8.17 -12.95
CA ILE A 147 18.16 -9.10 -13.32
C ILE A 147 18.21 -9.40 -14.81
N THR A 148 18.12 -10.68 -15.17
CA THR A 148 18.12 -11.20 -16.53
C THR A 148 16.72 -11.64 -16.96
N LEU A 149 16.51 -11.77 -18.29
CA LEU A 149 15.25 -12.35 -18.80
C LEU A 149 15.04 -13.79 -18.28
N LYS A 150 16.12 -14.55 -18.07
CA LYS A 150 16.05 -15.90 -17.48
C LYS A 150 15.52 -15.87 -16.05
N ASP A 151 15.94 -14.91 -15.21
CA ASP A 151 15.42 -14.74 -13.85
C ASP A 151 13.91 -14.45 -13.89
N CYS A 152 13.48 -13.60 -14.82
CA CYS A 152 12.06 -13.30 -15.04
C CYS A 152 11.26 -14.53 -15.48
N GLN A 153 11.78 -15.36 -16.38
CA GLN A 153 11.16 -16.60 -16.81
C GLN A 153 11.01 -17.59 -15.65
N ASP A 154 12.05 -17.74 -14.83
CA ASP A 154 12.04 -18.63 -13.67
C ASP A 154 11.07 -18.10 -12.59
N TYR A 155 11.04 -16.79 -12.35
CA TYR A 155 10.10 -16.15 -11.45
C TYR A 155 8.66 -16.28 -11.93
N PHE A 156 8.41 -16.15 -13.25
CA PHE A 156 7.10 -16.39 -13.84
C PHE A 156 6.59 -17.80 -13.55
N GLN A 157 7.41 -18.82 -13.77
CA GLN A 157 7.05 -20.21 -13.49
C GLN A 157 6.72 -20.44 -12.01
N LEU A 158 7.44 -19.77 -11.12
CA LEU A 158 7.24 -19.89 -9.68
C LEU A 158 5.95 -19.21 -9.20
N GLN A 159 5.67 -18.00 -9.73
CA GLN A 159 4.70 -17.08 -9.14
C GLN A 159 3.40 -16.95 -9.93
N TYR A 160 3.44 -16.98 -11.28
CA TYR A 160 2.31 -16.57 -12.12
C TYR A 160 1.49 -17.71 -12.71
N THR A 161 2.00 -18.94 -12.71
CA THR A 161 1.29 -20.08 -13.33
C THR A 161 -0.03 -20.46 -12.63
N LYS A 162 -0.18 -20.11 -11.35
CA LYS A 162 -1.35 -20.41 -10.52
C LYS A 162 -1.70 -19.24 -9.64
N PRO A 163 -2.82 -18.54 -9.89
CA PRO A 163 -3.25 -17.46 -9.01
C PRO A 163 -3.62 -18.01 -7.62
N ASN A 164 -3.47 -17.21 -6.60
CA ASN A 164 -3.93 -17.55 -5.27
C ASN A 164 -5.43 -17.34 -5.12
N LYS A 165 -5.96 -16.34 -5.80
CA LYS A 165 -7.37 -15.98 -5.72
C LYS A 165 -7.83 -15.28 -6.97
N ILE A 166 -9.07 -15.55 -7.37
CA ILE A 166 -9.81 -14.76 -8.35
C ILE A 166 -11.07 -14.21 -7.69
N ILE A 167 -11.33 -12.93 -7.86
CA ILE A 167 -12.53 -12.25 -7.40
C ILE A 167 -13.29 -11.73 -8.60
N ASP A 168 -14.51 -12.18 -8.76
CA ASP A 168 -15.44 -11.79 -9.83
C ASP A 168 -16.65 -11.06 -9.22
N VAL A 169 -16.69 -9.76 -9.41
CA VAL A 169 -17.79 -8.89 -8.95
C VAL A 169 -18.70 -8.65 -10.14
N SER A 170 -19.87 -9.24 -10.17
CA SER A 170 -20.78 -9.15 -11.32
C SER A 170 -22.26 -9.22 -10.92
N LYS A 171 -23.14 -8.79 -11.82
CA LYS A 171 -24.59 -8.73 -11.56
C LYS A 171 -25.22 -10.10 -11.45
N LYS A 172 -24.80 -11.04 -12.29
CA LYS A 172 -25.38 -12.38 -12.40
C LYS A 172 -24.29 -13.46 -12.51
N LYS A 173 -24.69 -14.71 -12.40
CA LYS A 173 -23.82 -15.84 -12.70
C LYS A 173 -23.66 -15.97 -14.21
N HIS A 174 -22.45 -16.27 -14.67
CA HIS A 174 -22.09 -16.49 -16.08
C HIS A 174 -21.57 -17.91 -16.29
N THR A 175 -21.62 -18.41 -17.52
CA THR A 175 -21.09 -19.74 -17.87
C THR A 175 -19.60 -19.85 -17.66
N GLU A 176 -18.86 -18.78 -17.93
CA GLU A 176 -17.41 -18.67 -17.72
C GLU A 176 -16.98 -18.81 -16.25
N ASP A 177 -17.90 -18.63 -15.30
CA ASP A 177 -17.63 -18.82 -13.88
C ASP A 177 -17.19 -20.27 -13.56
N ASP A 178 -17.69 -21.24 -14.32
CA ASP A 178 -17.35 -22.66 -14.10
C ASP A 178 -15.92 -22.95 -14.55
N TYR A 179 -15.39 -22.28 -15.60
CA TYR A 179 -14.00 -22.35 -15.99
C TYR A 179 -13.07 -21.92 -14.82
N PHE A 180 -13.33 -20.78 -14.21
CA PHE A 180 -12.50 -20.28 -13.10
C PHE A 180 -12.60 -21.09 -11.80
N LYS A 181 -13.61 -21.93 -11.64
CA LYS A 181 -13.71 -22.86 -10.52
C LYS A 181 -12.80 -24.09 -10.68
N THR A 182 -12.43 -24.41 -11.93
CA THR A 182 -11.67 -25.63 -12.27
C THR A 182 -10.19 -25.39 -12.53
N ILE A 183 -9.75 -24.14 -12.72
CA ILE A 183 -8.33 -23.84 -12.90
C ILE A 183 -7.53 -24.20 -11.63
N PRO A 184 -6.23 -24.52 -11.77
CA PRO A 184 -5.37 -24.74 -10.61
C PRO A 184 -5.12 -23.43 -9.86
N TYR A 185 -5.17 -23.50 -8.52
CA TYR A 185 -4.85 -22.39 -7.63
C TYR A 185 -3.62 -22.67 -6.80
N SER A 186 -2.85 -21.62 -6.52
CA SER A 186 -1.73 -21.72 -5.58
C SER A 186 -2.25 -21.76 -4.14
N ASN A 187 -1.63 -22.62 -3.34
CA ASN A 187 -1.83 -22.68 -1.89
C ASN A 187 -0.78 -21.87 -1.12
N THR A 188 0.03 -21.08 -1.82
CA THR A 188 1.03 -20.19 -1.19
C THR A 188 0.31 -19.26 -0.22
N ASN A 189 0.66 -19.35 1.05
CA ASN A 189 0.15 -18.43 2.05
C ASN A 189 0.99 -17.15 2.03
N LEU A 190 0.36 -16.05 2.41
CA LEU A 190 1.09 -14.80 2.67
C LEU A 190 2.22 -15.08 3.67
N VAL A 191 3.43 -14.75 3.27
CA VAL A 191 4.62 -14.95 4.11
C VAL A 191 4.50 -14.03 5.34
N ASN A 192 4.53 -14.65 6.53
CA ASN A 192 4.59 -13.93 7.79
C ASN A 192 6.06 -13.74 8.17
N LYS A 193 6.74 -12.76 7.57
CA LYS A 193 8.06 -12.35 8.06
C LYS A 193 7.90 -11.46 9.28
N LYS A 194 8.70 -11.72 10.33
CA LYS A 194 8.80 -10.81 11.46
C LYS A 194 9.60 -9.58 11.01
N ILE A 195 9.08 -8.41 11.33
CA ILE A 195 9.82 -7.17 11.22
C ILE A 195 10.97 -7.26 12.21
N LYS A 196 12.21 -7.10 11.74
CA LYS A 196 13.35 -6.90 12.63
C LYS A 196 13.43 -5.39 12.89
N TYR A 197 12.90 -4.96 14.03
CA TYR A 197 13.24 -3.65 14.55
C TYR A 197 14.76 -3.60 14.78
N VAL A 198 15.40 -2.74 14.05
CA VAL A 198 16.81 -2.45 14.25
C VAL A 198 16.89 -1.26 15.18
N ASN A 199 17.07 -1.58 16.47
CA ASN A 199 17.78 -0.81 17.48
C ASN A 199 17.13 0.35 18.26
N ASN A 200 17.65 0.50 19.47
CA ASN A 200 17.29 1.29 20.63
C ASN A 200 17.48 2.82 20.51
N ASP A 201 17.95 3.34 19.41
CA ASP A 201 18.07 4.78 19.21
C ASP A 201 16.81 5.32 18.54
N ASN A 202 16.00 5.99 19.36
CA ASN A 202 14.72 6.57 18.93
C ASN A 202 14.87 7.72 17.90
N PHE A 203 16.08 7.97 17.41
CA PHE A 203 16.39 9.01 16.44
C PHE A 203 17.37 8.50 15.39
N ILE A 204 17.01 8.58 14.11
CA ILE A 204 17.96 8.43 13.01
C ILE A 204 18.04 9.75 12.26
N TYR A 205 19.27 10.19 12.06
CA TYR A 205 19.63 11.24 11.12
C TYR A 205 20.18 10.57 9.86
N GLU A 206 19.67 10.95 8.71
CA GLU A 206 20.20 10.49 7.42
C GLU A 206 20.75 11.67 6.65
N LYS A 207 21.89 11.47 6.00
CA LYS A 207 22.46 12.44 5.07
C LYS A 207 21.70 12.32 3.76
N GLY A 208 20.89 13.32 3.42
CA GLY A 208 20.19 13.40 2.13
C GLY A 208 21.08 13.90 0.99
N ASN A 209 20.54 13.95 -0.20
CA ASN A 209 21.24 14.49 -1.39
C ASN A 209 21.38 16.01 -1.32
N ASP A 210 22.53 16.55 -1.74
CA ASP A 210 23.05 17.90 -1.51
C ASP A 210 22.22 19.11 -2.02
N TYR A 211 20.95 18.95 -2.43
CA TYR A 211 20.21 20.01 -3.15
C TYR A 211 18.90 20.48 -2.52
N LYS A 212 18.50 19.99 -1.35
CA LYS A 212 17.19 20.35 -0.78
C LYS A 212 17.30 21.18 0.49
N LYS A 213 16.44 22.20 0.59
CA LYS A 213 16.36 23.14 1.73
C LYS A 213 15.33 22.69 2.78
N GLU A 214 14.84 21.46 2.70
CA GLU A 214 13.77 20.92 3.53
C GLU A 214 14.26 19.72 4.32
N ALA A 215 13.64 19.51 5.48
CA ALA A 215 13.80 18.33 6.31
C ALA A 215 12.58 17.42 6.09
N SER A 216 12.81 16.14 5.77
CA SER A 216 11.77 15.12 5.78
C SER A 216 11.71 14.44 7.15
N ILE A 217 10.54 14.36 7.74
CA ILE A 217 10.30 13.79 9.07
C ILE A 217 9.34 12.62 8.94
N ILE A 218 9.76 11.44 9.40
CA ILE A 218 8.91 10.24 9.47
C ILE A 218 8.99 9.65 10.88
N MET A 219 7.84 9.45 11.51
CA MET A 219 7.73 8.78 12.80
C MET A 219 6.98 7.48 12.62
N VAL A 220 7.49 6.38 13.18
CA VAL A 220 6.98 5.03 12.94
C VAL A 220 6.72 4.30 14.25
N SER A 221 5.58 3.62 14.37
CA SER A 221 5.30 2.66 15.44
C SER A 221 4.82 1.33 14.89
N GLU A 222 5.27 0.22 15.45
CA GLU A 222 4.77 -1.12 15.11
C GLU A 222 3.41 -1.37 15.76
N ILE A 223 2.49 -1.95 14.98
CA ILE A 223 1.12 -2.20 15.41
C ILE A 223 0.79 -3.69 15.24
N LEU A 224 0.20 -4.29 16.26
CA LEU A 224 -0.41 -5.59 16.16
C LEU A 224 -1.66 -5.54 15.27
N THR A 225 -1.87 -6.54 14.42
CA THR A 225 -2.94 -6.53 13.41
C THR A 225 -4.35 -6.54 13.98
N GLU A 226 -4.54 -7.03 15.18
CA GLU A 226 -5.83 -7.00 15.88
C GLU A 226 -6.30 -5.57 16.20
N ASP A 227 -5.35 -4.65 16.48
CA ASP A 227 -5.62 -3.25 16.79
C ASP A 227 -5.61 -2.36 15.53
N PHE A 228 -5.23 -2.91 14.36
CA PHE A 228 -5.18 -2.20 13.08
C PHE A 228 -6.40 -1.34 12.78
N PRO A 229 -7.66 -1.82 12.95
CA PRO A 229 -8.83 -1.01 12.65
C PRO A 229 -8.97 0.23 13.53
N ILE A 230 -8.58 0.10 14.81
CA ILE A 230 -8.66 1.21 15.76
C ILE A 230 -7.54 2.22 15.49
N ILE A 231 -6.36 1.76 15.11
CA ILE A 231 -5.25 2.64 14.71
C ILE A 231 -5.56 3.38 13.41
N GLU A 232 -6.25 2.74 12.44
CA GLU A 232 -6.74 3.44 11.24
C GLU A 232 -7.70 4.58 11.61
N PHE A 233 -8.57 4.34 12.59
CA PHE A 233 -9.45 5.37 13.13
C PHE A 233 -8.66 6.49 13.82
N ILE A 234 -7.69 6.16 14.68
CA ILE A 234 -6.82 7.12 15.36
C ILE A 234 -6.01 7.97 14.35
N SER A 235 -5.52 7.38 13.28
CA SER A 235 -4.87 8.11 12.20
C SER A 235 -5.78 9.20 11.63
N LYS A 236 -7.06 8.91 11.41
CA LYS A 236 -8.05 9.93 10.97
C LYS A 236 -8.40 10.95 12.06
N MET A 237 -8.34 10.56 13.33
CA MET A 237 -8.43 11.51 14.44
C MET A 237 -7.27 12.52 14.39
N LEU A 238 -6.03 12.05 14.17
CA LEU A 238 -4.81 12.84 14.20
C LEU A 238 -4.64 13.77 12.98
N SER A 239 -4.94 13.31 11.75
CA SER A 239 -4.66 14.04 10.52
C SER A 239 -5.80 14.11 9.49
N GLY A 240 -7.02 13.69 9.84
CA GLY A 240 -8.14 13.60 8.92
C GLY A 240 -8.93 14.90 8.75
N GLY A 241 -8.30 15.98 8.26
CA GLY A 241 -8.93 17.26 7.96
C GLY A 241 -8.33 18.44 8.72
N LEU A 242 -8.71 19.67 8.33
CA LEU A 242 -8.07 20.93 8.77
C LEU A 242 -8.10 21.14 10.30
N LYS A 243 -9.11 20.62 11.00
CA LYS A 243 -9.26 20.73 12.45
C LYS A 243 -8.70 19.54 13.22
N SER A 244 -8.01 18.61 12.54
CA SER A 244 -7.31 17.52 13.21
C SER A 244 -6.04 18.02 13.90
N PRO A 245 -5.65 17.43 15.05
CA PRO A 245 -4.57 17.96 15.89
C PRO A 245 -3.26 18.22 15.15
N LEU A 246 -2.77 17.26 14.39
CA LEU A 246 -1.52 17.44 13.62
C LEU A 246 -1.65 18.59 12.61
N VAL A 247 -2.73 18.59 11.81
CA VAL A 247 -2.91 19.61 10.78
C VAL A 247 -3.15 20.98 11.43
N TYR A 248 -4.01 21.06 12.42
CA TYR A 248 -4.35 22.33 13.05
C TYR A 248 -3.16 22.95 13.81
N GLU A 249 -2.49 22.22 14.69
CA GLU A 249 -1.40 22.76 15.51
C GLU A 249 -0.13 23.04 14.69
N VAL A 250 0.24 22.11 13.78
CA VAL A 250 1.52 22.22 13.05
C VAL A 250 1.40 23.10 11.82
N ARG A 251 0.32 22.93 11.03
CA ARG A 251 0.12 23.66 9.77
C ARG A 251 -0.66 24.94 9.96
N GLU A 252 -1.91 24.86 10.45
CA GLU A 252 -2.83 26.00 10.44
C GLU A 252 -2.43 27.07 11.46
N LYS A 253 -2.03 26.65 12.67
CA LYS A 253 -1.71 27.57 13.78
C LYS A 253 -0.27 28.07 13.73
N LEU A 254 0.68 27.20 13.43
CA LEU A 254 2.11 27.54 13.48
C LEU A 254 2.75 27.75 12.11
N GLY A 255 2.11 27.35 11.02
CA GLY A 255 2.63 27.52 9.67
C GLY A 255 3.98 26.84 9.42
N LEU A 256 4.26 25.73 10.12
CA LEU A 256 5.58 25.10 10.07
C LEU A 256 5.74 24.20 8.82
N VAL A 257 4.65 23.68 8.29
CA VAL A 257 4.64 22.69 7.21
C VAL A 257 3.58 23.03 6.17
N TYR A 258 3.77 22.60 4.92
CA TYR A 258 2.72 22.64 3.91
C TYR A 258 1.65 21.57 4.13
N SER A 259 2.08 20.36 4.47
CA SER A 259 1.20 19.23 4.78
C SER A 259 1.79 18.41 5.91
N ILE A 260 0.94 17.78 6.71
CA ILE A 260 1.31 16.75 7.68
C ILE A 260 0.24 15.67 7.66
N GLY A 261 0.66 14.43 7.60
CA GLY A 261 -0.21 13.28 7.52
C GLY A 261 0.09 12.20 8.53
N SER A 262 -0.87 11.31 8.71
CA SER A 262 -0.65 10.03 9.34
C SER A 262 -1.38 8.93 8.57
N CYS A 263 -0.80 7.76 8.55
CA CYS A 263 -1.40 6.59 7.92
C CYS A 263 -0.99 5.31 8.64
N ILE A 264 -1.62 4.22 8.26
CA ILE A 264 -1.24 2.89 8.72
C ILE A 264 -0.98 2.01 7.49
N HIS A 265 0.14 1.33 7.49
CA HIS A 265 0.55 0.40 6.45
C HIS A 265 0.65 -1.01 7.01
N LYS A 266 -0.14 -1.93 6.44
CA LYS A 266 -0.15 -3.33 6.85
C LYS A 266 0.96 -4.08 6.13
N ILE A 267 1.99 -4.52 6.87
CA ILE A 267 3.17 -5.22 6.33
C ILE A 267 2.89 -6.71 6.14
N THR A 268 2.31 -7.38 7.15
CA THR A 268 1.98 -8.80 7.09
C THR A 268 0.57 -9.04 7.62
N ASN A 269 0.14 -10.30 7.71
CA ASN A 269 -1.12 -10.64 8.37
C ASN A 269 -1.08 -10.43 9.89
N LYS A 270 0.11 -10.23 10.47
CA LYS A 270 0.33 -10.12 11.92
C LYS A 270 0.93 -8.80 12.35
N SER A 271 1.37 -7.96 11.43
CA SER A 271 2.02 -6.70 11.72
C SER A 271 1.64 -5.59 10.75
N ALA A 272 1.60 -4.40 11.27
CA ALA A 272 1.41 -3.16 10.53
C ALA A 272 2.30 -2.09 11.14
N VAL A 273 2.48 -0.97 10.47
CA VAL A 273 3.14 0.21 10.99
C VAL A 273 2.20 1.41 10.92
N PHE A 274 2.23 2.19 11.96
CA PHE A 274 1.64 3.53 11.98
C PHE A 274 2.73 4.54 11.64
N LEU A 275 2.40 5.51 10.81
CA LEU A 275 3.31 6.53 10.32
C LEU A 275 2.74 7.92 10.58
N ILE A 276 3.58 8.86 11.01
CA ILE A 276 3.37 10.31 10.88
C ILE A 276 4.47 10.82 9.96
N PHE A 277 4.13 11.63 8.96
CA PHE A 277 5.08 12.10 7.96
C PHE A 277 4.81 13.54 7.56
N THR A 278 5.87 14.30 7.29
CA THR A 278 5.81 15.68 6.80
C THR A 278 7.17 16.13 6.27
N GLU A 279 7.15 17.17 5.44
CA GLU A 279 8.33 17.97 5.08
C GLU A 279 8.21 19.38 5.65
N THR A 280 9.34 19.97 6.00
CA THR A 280 9.41 21.30 6.59
C THR A 280 10.73 22.00 6.22
N PRO A 281 10.79 23.33 6.13
CA PRO A 281 12.06 24.05 6.08
C PRO A 281 13.00 23.61 7.21
N ILE A 282 14.28 23.37 6.93
CA ILE A 282 15.26 22.81 7.88
C ILE A 282 15.21 23.52 9.23
N LYS A 283 15.13 24.86 9.24
CA LYS A 283 15.05 25.65 10.48
C LYS A 283 13.85 25.34 11.38
N ASN A 284 12.85 24.59 10.91
CA ASN A 284 11.60 24.33 11.63
C ASN A 284 11.49 22.90 12.17
N TRP A 285 12.35 21.96 11.76
CA TRP A 285 12.12 20.54 12.03
C TRP A 285 12.04 20.20 13.53
N GLU A 286 12.87 20.81 14.38
CA GLU A 286 12.82 20.60 15.83
C GLU A 286 11.49 21.06 16.41
N LYS A 287 11.00 22.24 15.95
CA LYS A 287 9.71 22.77 16.39
C LYS A 287 8.53 21.93 15.94
N VAL A 288 8.62 21.29 14.76
CA VAL A 288 7.64 20.30 14.30
C VAL A 288 7.63 19.11 15.25
N ILE A 289 8.80 18.53 15.53
CA ILE A 289 8.92 17.39 16.46
C ILE A 289 8.39 17.72 17.84
N ASP A 290 8.77 18.88 18.41
CA ASP A 290 8.28 19.35 19.70
C ASP A 290 6.74 19.53 19.71
N THR A 291 6.17 20.06 18.63
CA THR A 291 4.72 20.22 18.51
C THR A 291 3.99 18.87 18.41
N VAL A 292 4.51 17.94 17.60
CA VAL A 292 3.98 16.59 17.52
C VAL A 292 4.09 15.85 18.85
N SER A 293 5.23 15.99 19.55
CA SER A 293 5.43 15.38 20.88
C SER A 293 4.36 15.82 21.88
N LYS A 294 4.04 17.12 21.93
CA LYS A 294 2.97 17.64 22.80
C LYS A 294 1.60 17.03 22.50
N ILE A 295 1.31 16.79 21.22
CA ILE A 295 0.05 16.14 20.81
C ILE A 295 0.04 14.68 21.26
N MET A 296 1.15 13.96 21.09
CA MET A 296 1.24 12.54 21.42
C MET A 296 1.30 12.26 22.92
N LEU A 297 1.84 13.21 23.71
CA LEU A 297 1.94 13.10 25.18
C LEU A 297 0.64 13.45 25.91
N ASP A 298 -0.29 14.17 25.27
CA ASP A 298 -1.57 14.58 25.87
C ASP A 298 -2.75 14.24 24.95
N PRO A 299 -3.00 12.92 24.70
CA PRO A 299 -4.02 12.49 23.75
C PRO A 299 -5.45 12.91 24.16
N GLU A 300 -5.75 13.02 25.45
CA GLU A 300 -7.11 13.39 25.91
C GLU A 300 -7.45 14.85 25.54
N LYS A 301 -6.45 15.73 25.59
CA LYS A 301 -6.60 17.12 25.17
C LYS A 301 -6.83 17.28 23.68
N TYR A 302 -6.13 16.50 22.86
CA TYR A 302 -6.10 16.68 21.41
C TYR A 302 -7.07 15.78 20.65
N LEU A 303 -7.32 14.56 21.13
CA LEU A 303 -8.26 13.60 20.54
C LEU A 303 -9.61 13.67 21.27
N THR A 304 -10.27 14.81 21.17
CA THR A 304 -11.52 15.07 21.93
C THR A 304 -12.67 14.15 21.56
N ARG A 305 -13.66 13.99 22.47
CA ARG A 305 -14.88 13.22 22.21
C ARG A 305 -15.68 13.77 21.02
N GLU A 306 -15.76 15.08 20.88
CA GLU A 306 -16.42 15.72 19.75
C GLU A 306 -15.78 15.26 18.41
N ARG A 307 -14.45 15.29 18.33
CA ARG A 307 -13.74 14.82 17.15
C ARG A 307 -13.91 13.33 16.91
N PHE A 308 -13.96 12.53 17.97
CA PHE A 308 -14.23 11.09 17.87
C PHE A 308 -15.57 10.84 17.17
N GLU A 309 -16.63 11.54 17.53
CA GLU A 309 -17.95 11.38 16.90
C GLU A 309 -17.94 11.85 15.43
N ILE A 310 -17.26 12.96 15.12
CA ILE A 310 -17.09 13.43 13.73
C ILE A 310 -16.37 12.38 12.87
N VAL A 311 -15.28 11.81 13.35
CA VAL A 311 -14.51 10.82 12.60
C VAL A 311 -15.32 9.52 12.45
N LYS A 312 -16.07 9.12 13.47
CA LYS A 312 -16.96 7.95 13.43
C LYS A 312 -18.04 8.09 12.37
N GLN A 313 -18.67 9.27 12.29
CA GLN A 313 -19.64 9.60 11.24
C GLN A 313 -19.01 9.59 9.84
N ASN A 314 -17.81 10.12 9.69
CA ASN A 314 -17.07 10.10 8.41
C ASN A 314 -16.76 8.67 7.93
N PHE A 315 -16.43 7.76 8.84
CA PHE A 315 -16.26 6.35 8.50
C PHE A 315 -17.57 5.69 8.09
N ASP A 316 -18.70 5.99 8.75
CA ASP A 316 -20.01 5.46 8.33
C ASP A 316 -20.37 5.92 6.92
N ILE A 317 -20.16 7.20 6.59
CA ILE A 317 -20.34 7.75 5.25
C ILE A 317 -19.42 7.06 4.24
N LYS A 318 -18.14 6.87 4.59
CA LYS A 318 -17.17 6.16 3.74
C LYS A 318 -17.66 4.74 3.42
N PHE A 319 -18.11 3.98 4.42
CA PHE A 319 -18.60 2.62 4.23
C PHE A 319 -19.85 2.55 3.34
N ARG A 320 -20.78 3.51 3.48
CA ARG A 320 -21.96 3.60 2.59
C ARG A 320 -21.58 3.89 1.16
N LYS A 321 -20.68 4.85 0.93
CA LYS A 321 -20.15 5.15 -0.42
C LYS A 321 -19.42 3.95 -1.03
N GLU A 322 -18.63 3.24 -0.25
CA GLU A 322 -17.95 2.02 -0.69
C GLU A 322 -18.93 0.88 -1.02
N GLU A 323 -20.07 0.82 -0.32
CA GLU A 323 -21.11 -0.16 -0.62
C GLU A 323 -21.82 0.13 -1.96
N GLU A 324 -21.99 1.39 -2.30
CA GLU A 324 -22.54 1.81 -3.60
C GLU A 324 -21.57 1.54 -4.75
N ASN A 325 -20.26 1.69 -4.52
CA ASN A 325 -19.20 1.52 -5.52
C ASN A 325 -18.42 0.19 -5.38
N ARG A 326 -19.10 -0.89 -5.08
CA ARG A 326 -18.49 -2.20 -4.77
C ARG A 326 -17.52 -2.73 -5.84
N TYR A 327 -17.76 -2.41 -7.12
CA TYR A 327 -16.93 -2.88 -8.23
C TYR A 327 -15.58 -2.15 -8.37
N ILE A 328 -15.43 -0.97 -7.83
CA ILE A 328 -14.18 -0.17 -7.90
C ILE A 328 -13.23 -0.52 -6.75
N ASN A 329 -13.75 -0.98 -5.61
CA ASN A 329 -12.97 -1.14 -4.40
C ASN A 329 -12.42 -2.57 -4.23
N VAL A 330 -11.44 -2.92 -5.08
CA VAL A 330 -10.73 -4.22 -5.07
C VAL A 330 -10.19 -4.56 -3.68
N LYS A 331 -9.56 -3.58 -3.02
CA LYS A 331 -8.92 -3.77 -1.70
C LYS A 331 -9.89 -4.29 -0.65
N LYS A 332 -11.18 -3.96 -0.77
CA LYS A 332 -12.23 -4.46 0.14
C LYS A 332 -12.45 -5.98 0.04
N TRP A 333 -12.19 -6.56 -1.13
CA TRP A 333 -12.43 -7.98 -1.40
C TRP A 333 -11.18 -8.83 -1.24
N ILE A 334 -10.03 -8.24 -1.51
CA ILE A 334 -8.74 -8.87 -1.25
C ILE A 334 -8.51 -8.98 0.26
N ASN A 335 -8.84 -7.90 1.00
CA ASN A 335 -8.77 -7.83 2.45
C ASN A 335 -10.16 -7.43 2.97
N PRO A 336 -11.08 -8.37 3.25
CA PRO A 336 -12.43 -8.06 3.68
C PRO A 336 -12.42 -7.23 4.96
N GLN A 337 -12.72 -5.95 4.80
CA GLN A 337 -12.83 -4.98 5.91
C GLN A 337 -14.15 -5.13 6.69
N ASN A 338 -14.88 -6.23 6.51
CA ASN A 338 -16.07 -6.54 7.33
C ASN A 338 -15.76 -6.54 8.84
N SER A 339 -14.48 -6.75 9.22
CA SER A 339 -14.01 -6.56 10.58
C SER A 339 -13.92 -5.09 10.98
N LEU A 340 -13.48 -4.19 10.08
CA LEU A 340 -13.28 -2.77 10.36
C LEU A 340 -14.62 -2.08 10.69
N GLU A 341 -15.62 -2.20 9.81
CA GLU A 341 -16.94 -1.59 10.05
C GLU A 341 -17.59 -2.10 11.35
N LYS A 342 -17.53 -3.41 11.59
CA LYS A 342 -18.09 -4.02 12.82
C LYS A 342 -17.37 -3.54 14.08
N ILE A 343 -16.03 -3.40 14.01
CA ILE A 343 -15.21 -2.92 15.11
C ILE A 343 -15.52 -1.44 15.37
N LEU A 344 -15.54 -0.60 14.32
CA LEU A 344 -15.78 0.84 14.48
C LEU A 344 -17.20 1.16 14.95
N LYS A 345 -18.20 0.39 14.56
CA LYS A 345 -19.57 0.53 15.11
C LYS A 345 -19.63 0.34 16.63
N LYS A 346 -18.78 -0.53 17.18
CA LYS A 346 -18.71 -0.83 18.63
C LYS A 346 -17.62 -0.05 19.36
N LEU A 347 -16.79 0.72 18.62
CA LEU A 347 -15.69 1.46 19.21
C LEU A 347 -16.22 2.56 20.13
N THR A 348 -15.67 2.62 21.36
CA THR A 348 -15.86 3.71 22.31
C THR A 348 -14.63 4.60 22.36
N TYR A 349 -14.82 5.80 22.85
CA TYR A 349 -13.74 6.78 23.03
C TYR A 349 -12.65 6.25 23.97
N GLU A 350 -13.07 5.61 25.09
CA GLU A 350 -12.15 5.02 26.08
C GLU A 350 -11.32 3.88 25.46
N LYS A 351 -11.94 3.01 24.66
CA LYS A 351 -11.23 1.94 23.98
C LYS A 351 -10.24 2.49 22.93
N MET A 352 -10.58 3.57 22.27
CA MET A 352 -9.66 4.25 21.34
C MET A 352 -8.45 4.81 22.10
N LEU A 353 -8.63 5.46 23.25
CA LEU A 353 -7.52 5.96 24.09
C LEU A 353 -6.65 4.83 24.66
N GLU A 354 -7.26 3.73 25.08
CA GLU A 354 -6.52 2.53 25.52
C GLU A 354 -5.57 2.02 24.42
N VAL A 355 -6.08 1.89 23.19
CA VAL A 355 -5.28 1.43 22.07
C VAL A 355 -4.20 2.46 21.68
N PHE A 356 -4.52 3.75 21.74
CA PHE A 356 -3.53 4.82 21.56
C PHE A 356 -2.38 4.68 22.55
N SER A 357 -2.69 4.60 23.85
CA SER A 357 -1.69 4.49 24.93
C SER A 357 -0.87 3.18 24.86
N LYS A 358 -1.42 2.14 24.26
CA LYS A 358 -0.71 0.88 24.06
C LYS A 358 0.35 0.94 22.94
N HIS A 359 0.08 1.68 21.85
CA HIS A 359 0.87 1.60 20.62
C HIS A 359 1.50 2.91 20.15
N LEU A 360 0.94 4.05 20.57
CA LEU A 360 1.25 5.35 20.00
C LEU A 360 1.76 6.35 21.04
N THR A 361 2.43 5.86 22.08
CA THR A 361 3.11 6.77 23.01
C THR A 361 4.28 7.44 22.30
N TRP A 362 4.69 8.60 22.78
CA TRP A 362 5.84 9.32 22.22
C TRP A 362 7.12 8.45 22.23
N GLU A 363 7.30 7.65 23.27
CA GLU A 363 8.43 6.74 23.44
C GLU A 363 8.38 5.54 22.48
N SER A 364 7.18 5.09 22.10
CA SER A 364 7.01 3.98 21.16
C SER A 364 7.26 4.38 19.71
N LEU A 365 7.26 5.68 19.42
CA LEU A 365 7.51 6.19 18.08
C LEU A 365 9.02 6.22 17.81
N TYR A 366 9.43 5.54 16.76
CA TYR A 366 10.71 5.67 16.13
C TYR A 366 10.70 6.93 15.27
N LYS A 367 11.64 7.88 15.47
CA LYS A 367 11.68 9.15 14.77
C LYS A 367 12.84 9.13 13.79
N SER A 368 12.57 9.42 12.53
CA SER A 368 13.57 9.57 11.49
C SER A 368 13.46 10.96 10.88
N VAL A 369 14.60 11.64 10.78
CA VAL A 369 14.70 12.97 10.16
C VAL A 369 15.78 12.92 9.10
N ASP A 370 15.44 13.19 7.87
CA ASP A 370 16.38 13.38 6.77
C ASP A 370 16.63 14.87 6.57
N ILE A 371 17.87 15.30 6.84
CA ILE A 371 18.31 16.69 6.71
C ILE A 371 19.51 16.74 5.77
N ASN A 372 19.44 17.56 4.73
CA ASN A 372 20.46 17.66 3.69
C ASN A 372 21.77 18.37 4.10
N GLU A 373 21.85 18.96 5.28
CA GLU A 373 23.04 19.61 5.79
C GLU A 373 23.39 19.14 7.21
N PHE A 374 24.23 18.13 7.32
CA PHE A 374 25.12 18.04 8.48
C PHE A 374 26.46 18.70 8.12
N LYS A 375 26.56 19.98 8.31
CA LYS A 375 27.83 20.60 8.62
C LYS A 375 27.98 20.53 10.14
N ASP A 376 28.87 19.65 10.56
CA ASP A 376 29.52 19.59 11.87
C ASP A 376 28.69 20.09 13.06
N LEU A 377 28.02 19.15 13.75
CA LEU A 377 27.74 19.28 15.16
C LEU A 377 28.83 18.59 15.96
#